data_8c610b6781a06b002486816846710cc7
#
_entry.id   8c610b6781a06b002486816846710cc7
#
_cell.length_a   1.000
_cell.length_b   1.000
_cell.length_c   1.000
_cell.angle_alpha   90.00
_cell.angle_beta   90.00
_cell.angle_gamma   90.00
#
_symmetry.space_group_name_H-M   'P 1'
#
loop_
_entity.id
_entity.type
_entity.pdbx_description
1 polymer ?
#
loop_
_entity_poly.entity_id
_entity_poly.type
_entity_poly.pdbx_seq_one_letter_code
_entity_poly.pdbx_strand_id
1 'polypeptide(L)'
;MKKKIGLEQFRKAEGEKAILEAVDKLSEMIESQPGNEELYFVRAELFYKLNRYGESMNDYRKVTELNPDNREAAGKIDLLRTILRYHNTDIYASTNTDMDPWLE
;
A
#
# COMPACT_ATOMS: atom_id res chain seq x y z
N MET A 1 11.46 15.86 -11.88
CA MET A 1 12.44 14.94 -12.45
C MET A 1 13.34 14.34 -11.42
N LYS A 2 14.07 15.19 -10.72
CA LYS A 2 14.98 14.67 -9.69
C LYS A 2 14.27 13.96 -8.58
N LYS A 3 13.05 14.42 -8.24
CA LYS A 3 12.27 13.75 -7.23
C LYS A 3 11.95 12.31 -7.62
N LYS A 4 11.65 12.11 -8.90
CA LYS A 4 11.33 10.77 -9.36
C LYS A 4 12.55 9.87 -9.27
N ILE A 5 13.73 10.42 -9.53
CA ILE A 5 14.95 9.63 -9.43
C ILE A 5 15.13 9.11 -8.01
N GLY A 6 14.91 9.99 -7.02
CA GLY A 6 14.99 9.56 -5.63
C GLY A 6 13.96 8.50 -5.27
N LEU A 7 12.74 8.68 -5.76
CA LEU A 7 11.69 7.70 -5.47
C LEU A 7 11.93 6.39 -6.20
N GLU A 8 12.57 6.45 -7.36
CA GLU A 8 12.90 5.22 -8.07
C GLU A 8 13.79 4.31 -7.25
N GLN A 9 14.69 4.86 -6.47
CA GLN A 9 15.51 4.04 -5.60
C GLN A 9 14.68 3.26 -4.60
N PHE A 10 13.67 3.91 -4.04
CA PHE A 10 12.77 3.21 -3.14
C PHE A 10 12.00 2.12 -3.86
N ARG A 11 11.53 2.41 -5.06
CA ARG A 11 10.75 1.44 -5.82
C ARG A 11 11.56 0.19 -6.14
N LYS A 12 12.87 0.34 -6.27
CA LYS A 12 13.75 -0.77 -6.61
C LYS A 12 14.16 -1.59 -5.39
N ALA A 13 13.80 -1.17 -4.20
CA ALA A 13 14.17 -1.89 -3.00
C ALA A 13 13.67 -3.33 -3.08
N GLU A 14 14.52 -4.27 -2.72
CA GLU A 14 14.18 -5.68 -2.73
C GLU A 14 14.63 -6.30 -1.43
N GLY A 15 13.86 -7.30 -0.99
CA GLY A 15 14.12 -7.90 0.28
C GLY A 15 13.40 -7.17 1.39
N GLU A 16 12.91 -7.94 2.35
CA GLU A 16 12.05 -7.39 3.38
C GLU A 16 12.70 -6.23 4.12
N LYS A 17 13.96 -6.38 4.50
CA LYS A 17 14.64 -5.36 5.27
C LYS A 17 14.77 -4.06 4.50
N ALA A 18 15.21 -4.16 3.23
CA ALA A 18 15.38 -2.96 2.42
C ALA A 18 14.04 -2.26 2.17
N ILE A 19 13.00 -3.05 1.96
CA ILE A 19 11.69 -2.48 1.70
C ILE A 19 11.16 -1.77 2.95
N LEU A 20 11.34 -2.38 4.12
CA LEU A 20 10.89 -1.74 5.35
C LEU A 20 11.64 -0.44 5.62
N GLU A 21 12.93 -0.41 5.32
CA GLU A 21 13.70 0.82 5.48
C GLU A 21 13.18 1.90 4.54
N ALA A 22 12.84 1.52 3.30
CA ALA A 22 12.29 2.47 2.35
C ALA A 22 10.93 3.00 2.82
N VAL A 23 10.10 2.11 3.37
CA VAL A 23 8.81 2.53 3.89
C VAL A 23 8.98 3.54 5.02
N ASP A 24 9.95 3.30 5.91
CA ASP A 24 10.21 4.23 7.00
C ASP A 24 10.62 5.60 6.48
N LYS A 25 11.51 5.62 5.50
CA LYS A 25 11.95 6.91 4.95
C LYS A 25 10.82 7.64 4.24
N LEU A 26 10.00 6.90 3.49
CA LEU A 26 8.86 7.52 2.84
C LEU A 26 7.87 8.06 3.85
N SER A 27 7.69 7.36 4.96
CA SER A 27 6.78 7.82 6.00
C SER A 27 7.26 9.14 6.59
N GLU A 28 8.58 9.29 6.79
CA GLU A 28 9.12 10.55 7.25
C GLU A 28 8.90 11.67 6.23
N MET A 29 9.12 11.35 4.96
CA MET A 29 8.92 12.34 3.90
C MET A 29 7.47 12.77 3.82
N ILE A 30 6.54 11.84 4.05
CA ILE A 30 5.12 12.15 4.03
C ILE A 30 4.77 13.14 5.14
N GLU A 31 5.40 13.02 6.30
CA GLU A 31 5.13 13.95 7.38
C GLU A 31 5.48 15.38 6.97
N SER A 32 6.52 15.54 6.18
CA SER A 32 6.90 16.86 5.67
C SER A 32 6.08 17.28 4.47
N GLN A 33 5.59 16.33 3.69
CA GLN A 33 4.90 16.62 2.43
C GLN A 33 3.62 15.79 2.33
N PRO A 34 2.66 16.06 3.21
CA PRO A 34 1.45 15.21 3.24
C PRO A 34 0.57 15.33 2.00
N GLY A 35 0.80 16.33 1.14
CA GLY A 35 0.05 16.46 -0.10
C GLY A 35 0.75 15.89 -1.31
N ASN A 36 1.89 15.24 -1.13
CA ASN A 36 2.64 14.72 -2.27
C ASN A 36 2.17 13.30 -2.57
N GLU A 37 1.35 13.15 -3.60
CA GLU A 37 0.75 11.87 -3.91
C GLU A 37 1.77 10.80 -4.27
N GLU A 38 2.89 11.19 -4.87
CA GLU A 38 3.89 10.20 -5.27
C GLU A 38 4.46 9.44 -4.09
N LEU A 39 4.59 10.09 -2.96
CA LEU A 39 5.12 9.43 -1.78
C LEU A 39 4.21 8.30 -1.33
N TYR A 40 2.92 8.56 -1.32
CA TYR A 40 1.95 7.52 -0.97
C TYR A 40 1.93 6.43 -2.02
N PHE A 41 2.05 6.80 -3.29
CA PHE A 41 2.02 5.81 -4.37
C PHE A 41 3.18 4.83 -4.22
N VAL A 42 4.38 5.35 -4.02
CA VAL A 42 5.56 4.48 -3.90
C VAL A 42 5.46 3.63 -2.63
N ARG A 43 5.01 4.22 -1.54
CA ARG A 43 4.88 3.45 -0.31
C ARG A 43 3.84 2.34 -0.49
N ALA A 44 2.76 2.63 -1.22
CA ALA A 44 1.78 1.58 -1.51
C ALA A 44 2.40 0.44 -2.30
N GLU A 45 3.25 0.76 -3.27
CA GLU A 45 3.94 -0.27 -4.04
C GLU A 45 4.82 -1.13 -3.15
N LEU A 46 5.48 -0.50 -2.20
CA LEU A 46 6.34 -1.24 -1.28
C LEU A 46 5.53 -2.13 -0.33
N PHE A 47 4.43 -1.61 0.18
CA PHE A 47 3.56 -2.45 1.01
C PHE A 47 3.06 -3.64 0.22
N TYR A 48 2.76 -3.44 -1.06
CA TYR A 48 2.30 -4.54 -1.90
C TYR A 48 3.38 -5.63 -1.99
N LYS A 49 4.63 -5.22 -2.16
CA LYS A 49 5.74 -6.18 -2.19
C LYS A 49 5.85 -6.97 -0.89
N LEU A 50 5.47 -6.36 0.22
CA LEU A 50 5.50 -7.01 1.52
C LEU A 50 4.24 -7.84 1.78
N ASN A 51 3.34 -7.90 0.82
CA ASN A 51 2.05 -8.57 0.99
C ASN A 51 1.19 -7.92 2.06
N ARG A 52 1.45 -6.65 2.34
CA ARG A 52 0.63 -5.87 3.27
C ARG A 52 -0.43 -5.14 2.47
N TYR A 53 -1.43 -5.90 2.05
CA TYR A 53 -2.38 -5.41 1.06
C TYR A 53 -3.31 -4.35 1.62
N GLY A 54 -3.69 -4.46 2.89
CA GLY A 54 -4.54 -3.44 3.49
C GLY A 54 -3.87 -2.09 3.56
N GLU A 55 -2.61 -2.08 3.98
CA GLU A 55 -1.85 -0.84 4.06
C GLU A 55 -1.57 -0.28 2.68
N SER A 56 -1.31 -1.17 1.73
CA SER A 56 -1.11 -0.75 0.34
C SER A 56 -2.35 -0.05 -0.19
N MET A 57 -3.52 -0.65 0.04
CA MET A 57 -4.76 -0.06 -0.44
C MET A 57 -5.05 1.29 0.22
N ASN A 58 -4.75 1.42 1.50
CA ASN A 58 -4.94 2.69 2.18
C ASN A 58 -4.10 3.80 1.52
N ASP A 59 -2.86 3.48 1.16
CA ASP A 59 -2.01 4.47 0.53
C ASP A 59 -2.48 4.81 -0.88
N TYR A 60 -2.93 3.81 -1.66
CA TYR A 60 -3.48 4.11 -2.97
C TYR A 60 -4.75 4.95 -2.86
N ARG A 61 -5.57 4.71 -1.84
CA ARG A 61 -6.74 5.54 -1.62
C ARG A 61 -6.35 6.99 -1.34
N LYS A 62 -5.27 7.17 -0.56
CA LYS A 62 -4.79 8.52 -0.30
C LYS A 62 -4.38 9.20 -1.59
N VAL A 63 -3.74 8.45 -2.50
CA VAL A 63 -3.37 9.00 -3.80
C VAL A 63 -4.61 9.50 -4.53
N THR A 64 -5.69 8.71 -4.56
CA THR A 64 -6.89 9.13 -5.28
C THR A 64 -7.62 10.27 -4.56
N GLU A 65 -7.47 10.40 -3.24
CA GLU A 65 -7.99 11.56 -2.55
C GLU A 65 -7.26 12.83 -2.96
N LEU A 66 -5.95 12.74 -3.10
CA LEU A 66 -5.14 13.89 -3.50
C LEU A 66 -5.26 14.18 -4.98
N ASN A 67 -5.46 13.15 -5.78
CA ASN A 67 -5.54 13.29 -7.24
C ASN A 67 -6.54 12.29 -7.79
N PRO A 68 -7.81 12.69 -7.89
CA PRO A 68 -8.84 11.76 -8.40
C PRO A 68 -8.61 11.29 -9.82
N ASP A 69 -7.75 11.98 -10.57
CA ASP A 69 -7.47 11.60 -11.95
C ASP A 69 -6.40 10.55 -12.07
N ASN A 70 -5.81 10.12 -10.97
CA ASN A 70 -4.78 9.09 -11.02
C ASN A 70 -5.43 7.72 -11.24
N ARG A 71 -5.51 7.33 -12.52
CA ARG A 71 -6.18 6.09 -12.89
C ARG A 71 -5.39 4.87 -12.46
N GLU A 72 -4.08 4.99 -12.41
CA GLU A 72 -3.24 3.88 -12.01
C GLU A 72 -3.55 3.48 -10.56
N ALA A 73 -3.64 4.47 -9.69
CA ALA A 73 -3.99 4.20 -8.29
C ALA A 73 -5.37 3.60 -8.18
N ALA A 74 -6.33 4.11 -8.96
CA ALA A 74 -7.68 3.56 -8.92
C ALA A 74 -7.68 2.10 -9.34
N GLY A 75 -6.93 1.76 -10.37
CA GLY A 75 -6.82 0.38 -10.81
C GLY A 75 -6.20 -0.52 -9.76
N LYS A 76 -5.18 0.00 -9.06
CA LYS A 76 -4.57 -0.78 -7.99
C LYS A 76 -5.53 -1.02 -6.84
N ILE A 77 -6.38 -0.04 -6.54
CA ILE A 77 -7.38 -0.21 -5.50
C ILE A 77 -8.33 -1.35 -5.87
N ASP A 78 -8.77 -1.38 -7.12
CA ASP A 78 -9.65 -2.46 -7.55
C ASP A 78 -8.98 -3.81 -7.44
N LEU A 79 -7.72 -3.88 -7.86
CA LEU A 79 -6.97 -5.12 -7.76
C LEU A 79 -6.85 -5.58 -6.31
N LEU A 80 -6.48 -4.66 -5.44
CA LEU A 80 -6.29 -4.99 -4.04
C LEU A 80 -7.59 -5.35 -3.36
N ARG A 81 -8.67 -4.71 -3.76
CA ARG A 81 -9.98 -5.07 -3.21
C ARG A 81 -10.29 -6.53 -3.52
N THR A 82 -9.97 -6.96 -4.73
CA THR A 82 -10.18 -8.35 -5.11
C THR A 82 -9.28 -9.28 -4.31
N ILE A 83 -8.01 -8.92 -4.19
CA ILE A 83 -7.07 -9.73 -3.42
C ILE A 83 -7.52 -9.87 -1.97
N LEU A 84 -7.90 -8.76 -1.36
CA LEU A 84 -8.31 -8.78 0.04
C LEU A 84 -9.57 -9.58 0.26
N ARG A 85 -10.46 -9.58 -0.71
CA ARG A 85 -11.68 -10.37 -0.60
C ARG A 85 -11.35 -11.84 -0.41
N TYR A 86 -10.43 -12.37 -1.20
CA TYR A 86 -10.04 -13.77 -1.08
C TYR A 86 -9.23 -14.03 0.18
N HIS A 87 -8.32 -13.13 0.49
CA HIS A 87 -7.48 -13.31 1.68
C HIS A 87 -8.28 -13.22 2.96
N ASN A 88 -9.26 -12.33 3.00
CA ASN A 88 -10.10 -12.21 4.18
C ASN A 88 -10.86 -13.49 4.43
N THR A 89 -11.31 -14.13 3.37
CA THR A 89 -12.01 -15.40 3.50
C THR A 89 -11.10 -16.43 4.15
N ASP A 90 -9.86 -16.50 3.69
CA ASP A 90 -8.90 -17.43 4.25
C ASP A 90 -8.61 -17.12 5.70
N ILE A 91 -8.46 -15.86 6.02
CA ILE A 91 -8.17 -15.45 7.39
C ILE A 91 -9.30 -15.86 8.32
N TYR A 92 -10.53 -15.63 7.92
CA TYR A 92 -11.67 -16.00 8.74
C TYR A 92 -11.74 -17.50 8.92
N ALA A 93 -11.42 -18.20 7.88
CA ALA A 93 -11.46 -19.66 7.96
C ALA A 93 -10.43 -20.19 8.95
N SER A 94 -9.33 -19.50 9.05
CA SER A 94 -8.23 -19.98 9.87
C SER A 94 -8.31 -19.53 11.31
N THR A 95 -9.00 -18.44 11.61
CA THR A 95 -9.14 -18.00 12.98
C THR A 95 -10.42 -18.46 13.56
N ASN A 96 -10.62 -17.87 13.42
CA ASN A 96 -11.15 -18.01 14.02
C ASN A 96 -11.88 -17.89 14.37
N THR A 97 -12.17 -17.90 14.30
CA THR A 97 -12.50 -17.77 14.38
C THR A 97 -13.19 -17.31 14.70
N ASP A 98 -13.48 -17.64 14.76
CA ASP A 98 -13.75 -17.35 14.97
C ASP A 98 -14.50 -16.76 15.05
N MET A 99 -14.91 -16.89 15.01
CA MET A 99 -15.14 -16.64 14.87
C MET A 99 -15.85 -16.11 14.58
N ASP A 100 -16.24 -16.24 14.52
CA ASP A 100 -16.61 -16.11 14.05
C ASP A 100 -17.33 -15.50 13.59
N PRO A 101 -17.76 -15.72 13.72
CA PRO A 101 -18.08 -15.51 13.17
C PRO A 101 -18.68 -14.77 12.78
N TRP A 102 -18.86 -15.03 12.97
CA TRP A 102 -18.75 -14.78 12.49
C TRP A 102 -19.34 -14.08 12.40
N LEU A 103 -19.41 -14.23 12.50
CA LEU A 103 -19.21 -14.02 12.38
C LEU A 103 -19.41 -13.35 12.25
N GLU A 104 -19.69 -13.30 12.34
CA GLU A 104 -19.30 -13.19 12.04
C GLU A 104 -19.26 -13.02 11.96
#